data_a9f14d50e88df3ce979fad06458ffe87
#
_entry.id   a9f14d50e88df3ce979fad06458ffe87
#
_cell.length_a   1.000
_cell.length_b   1.000
_cell.length_c   1.000
_cell.angle_alpha   90.00
_cell.angle_beta   90.00
_cell.angle_gamma   90.00
#
_symmetry.space_group_name_H-M   'P 1'
#
loop_
_entity.id
_entity.type
_entity.pdbx_description
1 polymer ?
#
loop_
_entity_poly.entity_id
_entity_poly.type
_entity_poly.pdbx_seq_one_letter_code
_entity_poly.pdbx_strand_id
1 'polypeptide(L)'
;MGAGPNGLAAAVTLAQAGRSVRVLEAQSTIGGGTRTAELTLPGFRHDICSAIHPGAAVSPFFGSLGLELDWIEPPVALAHPLDDGTAVLVRRSVEETAHTLGRDGDAYRKLIEPLVADWDELAPTLLGPVARLPRHPVALSRFGRSGLRSARGLASGRFKTEAGRALLAGASAHSFLPLEQRAGASFGLVLLLLAHVSGWPFPRGGSQAIADALAERLRSLGGAIETGHDVTSLRDLPPSDLVLCDVSPTALVTLAGDVLPTRYRRRLERWRYGPGIFKADYALDGPIPWRAAHVAEAGTVHLGGTFDEISDSERAAWEGRHAERPFVLLAQQSLFDETRAPDGKHTAWAYCHVPNGSTFDMRPRIEAQIERFAPGFRNRILECATRTTAEVESENANMVGGDISGGANTLAQLIARPALRRVPYSTPLPWLYICSASTPPGGGVHGMCGHLAAKAALRRR
;
A
#
# COMPACT_ATOMS: atom_id res chain seq x y z
N MET A 1 4.76 -18.26 -8.96
CA MET A 1 3.55 -18.58 -8.18
C MET A 1 2.97 -17.28 -7.66
N GLY A 2 1.65 -17.06 -7.85
CA GLY A 2 0.94 -15.83 -7.59
C GLY A 2 0.93 -14.86 -8.78
N ALA A 3 -0.26 -14.35 -9.15
CA ALA A 3 -0.48 -13.37 -10.20
C ALA A 3 -0.89 -11.99 -9.64
N GLY A 4 -0.40 -11.64 -8.47
CA GLY A 4 -0.42 -10.28 -7.95
C GLY A 4 0.60 -9.38 -8.68
N PRO A 5 0.63 -8.06 -8.42
CA PRO A 5 1.53 -7.14 -9.11
C PRO A 5 3.01 -7.52 -9.04
N ASN A 6 3.46 -8.11 -7.92
CA ASN A 6 4.84 -8.54 -7.78
C ASN A 6 5.14 -9.83 -8.54
N GLY A 7 4.24 -10.82 -8.49
CA GLY A 7 4.36 -12.06 -9.24
C GLY A 7 4.39 -11.81 -10.75
N LEU A 8 3.47 -10.98 -11.24
CA LEU A 8 3.43 -10.55 -12.65
C LEU A 8 4.69 -9.75 -13.02
N ALA A 9 5.17 -8.86 -12.16
CA ALA A 9 6.42 -8.12 -12.40
C ALA A 9 7.64 -9.04 -12.49
N ALA A 10 7.70 -10.07 -11.65
CA ALA A 10 8.75 -11.08 -11.74
C ALA A 10 8.66 -11.87 -13.04
N ALA A 11 7.45 -12.28 -13.43
CA ALA A 11 7.19 -13.03 -14.65
C ALA A 11 7.58 -12.23 -15.91
N VAL A 12 7.14 -10.98 -16.01
CA VAL A 12 7.52 -10.08 -17.13
C VAL A 12 9.04 -9.90 -17.21
N THR A 13 9.69 -9.68 -16.06
CA THR A 13 11.16 -9.51 -16.02
C THR A 13 11.91 -10.75 -16.52
N LEU A 14 11.44 -11.96 -16.16
CA LEU A 14 12.04 -13.21 -16.65
C LEU A 14 11.78 -13.42 -18.15
N ALA A 15 10.54 -13.16 -18.61
CA ALA A 15 10.16 -13.28 -20.02
C ALA A 15 10.96 -12.30 -20.91
N GLN A 16 11.15 -11.04 -20.47
CA GLN A 16 12.02 -10.08 -21.15
C GLN A 16 13.49 -10.54 -21.27
N ALA A 17 13.94 -11.40 -20.35
CA ALA A 17 15.27 -12.01 -20.41
C ALA A 17 15.30 -13.33 -21.24
N GLY A 18 14.25 -13.60 -22.02
CA GLY A 18 14.17 -14.77 -22.92
C GLY A 18 13.89 -16.09 -22.19
N ARG A 19 13.34 -16.05 -20.96
CA ARG A 19 12.93 -17.28 -20.25
C ARG A 19 11.50 -17.65 -20.58
N SER A 20 11.25 -18.96 -20.76
CA SER A 20 9.88 -19.49 -20.77
C SER A 20 9.27 -19.36 -19.36
N VAL A 21 8.12 -18.71 -19.25
CA VAL A 21 7.50 -18.38 -17.97
C VAL A 21 6.07 -18.88 -17.92
N ARG A 22 5.73 -19.58 -16.82
CA ARG A 22 4.38 -19.95 -16.43
C ARG A 22 4.07 -19.35 -15.06
N VAL A 23 2.95 -18.66 -14.95
CA VAL A 23 2.43 -18.14 -13.67
C VAL A 23 1.27 -19.02 -13.24
N LEU A 24 1.31 -19.53 -12.00
CA LEU A 24 0.24 -20.28 -11.36
C LEU A 24 -0.41 -19.39 -10.31
N GLU A 25 -1.73 -19.18 -10.44
CA GLU A 25 -2.54 -18.35 -9.54
C GLU A 25 -3.64 -19.18 -8.91
N ALA A 26 -3.74 -19.16 -7.58
CA ALA A 26 -4.73 -19.93 -6.84
C ALA A 26 -6.17 -19.43 -7.07
N GLN A 27 -6.34 -18.13 -7.17
CA GLN A 27 -7.67 -17.53 -7.39
C GLN A 27 -8.14 -17.70 -8.85
N SER A 28 -9.44 -17.57 -9.06
CA SER A 28 -10.04 -17.57 -10.41
C SER A 28 -9.67 -16.34 -11.25
N THR A 29 -9.20 -15.26 -10.61
CA THR A 29 -8.82 -13.99 -11.24
C THR A 29 -7.42 -13.57 -10.81
N ILE A 30 -6.68 -12.95 -11.73
CA ILE A 30 -5.38 -12.34 -11.45
C ILE A 30 -5.53 -11.02 -10.68
N GLY A 31 -4.44 -10.49 -10.15
CA GLY A 31 -4.36 -9.13 -9.60
C GLY A 31 -4.06 -9.08 -8.10
N GLY A 32 -4.27 -10.16 -7.35
CA GLY A 32 -4.00 -10.15 -5.91
C GLY A 32 -4.70 -8.99 -5.21
N GLY A 33 -3.93 -8.07 -4.58
CA GLY A 33 -4.47 -6.88 -3.91
C GLY A 33 -4.92 -5.74 -4.85
N THR A 34 -4.75 -5.85 -6.18
CA THR A 34 -5.20 -4.85 -7.16
C THR A 34 -6.47 -5.26 -7.91
N ARG A 35 -7.20 -6.27 -7.44
CA ARG A 35 -8.47 -6.66 -8.04
C ARG A 35 -9.54 -5.59 -7.85
N THR A 36 -10.43 -5.47 -8.84
CA THR A 36 -11.63 -4.61 -8.80
C THR A 36 -12.85 -5.47 -9.10
N ALA A 37 -13.92 -5.30 -8.35
CA ALA A 37 -15.16 -6.07 -8.50
C ALA A 37 -16.40 -5.28 -8.10
N GLU A 38 -17.56 -5.74 -8.49
CA GLU A 38 -18.85 -5.29 -7.97
C GLU A 38 -19.08 -5.96 -6.62
N LEU A 39 -18.93 -5.20 -5.54
CA LEU A 39 -18.96 -5.73 -4.18
C LEU A 39 -20.26 -5.38 -3.43
N THR A 40 -20.99 -4.40 -3.91
CA THR A 40 -22.25 -3.91 -3.33
C THR A 40 -23.42 -4.18 -4.29
N LEU A 41 -23.79 -3.20 -5.07
CA LEU A 41 -24.87 -3.29 -6.04
C LEU A 41 -24.31 -3.45 -7.47
N PRO A 42 -25.10 -4.01 -8.40
CA PRO A 42 -24.71 -4.07 -9.82
C PRO A 42 -24.33 -2.70 -10.37
N GLY A 43 -23.24 -2.64 -11.13
CA GLY A 43 -22.70 -1.40 -11.70
C GLY A 43 -21.82 -0.58 -10.75
N PHE A 44 -21.71 -0.93 -9.46
CA PHE A 44 -20.81 -0.27 -8.53
C PHE A 44 -19.49 -1.05 -8.38
N ARG A 45 -18.41 -0.49 -8.93
CA ARG A 45 -17.09 -1.13 -9.02
C ARG A 45 -16.15 -0.64 -7.91
N HIS A 46 -15.71 -1.56 -7.06
CA HIS A 46 -14.86 -1.29 -5.91
C HIS A 46 -13.50 -1.97 -6.05
N ASP A 47 -12.45 -1.31 -5.59
CA ASP A 47 -11.13 -1.92 -5.47
C ASP A 47 -11.10 -2.80 -4.22
N ILE A 48 -10.77 -4.08 -4.38
CA ILE A 48 -10.84 -5.08 -3.30
C ILE A 48 -9.88 -4.72 -2.16
N CYS A 49 -8.67 -4.25 -2.46
CA CYS A 49 -7.70 -3.87 -1.44
C CYS A 49 -7.03 -2.53 -1.78
N SER A 50 -6.10 -2.48 -2.70
CA SER A 50 -5.37 -1.26 -3.07
C SER A 50 -6.16 -0.42 -4.05
N ALA A 51 -6.32 0.86 -3.78
CA ALA A 51 -7.17 1.77 -4.56
C ALA A 51 -6.41 2.97 -5.15
N ILE A 52 -5.34 3.42 -4.49
CA ILE A 52 -4.54 4.60 -4.87
C ILE A 52 -3.08 4.19 -5.00
N HIS A 53 -2.40 4.65 -6.06
CA HIS A 53 -1.15 4.04 -6.50
C HIS A 53 0.02 5.01 -6.72
N PRO A 54 0.42 5.84 -5.74
CA PRO A 54 1.57 6.73 -5.90
C PRO A 54 2.88 5.96 -6.16
N GLY A 55 3.02 4.76 -5.58
CA GLY A 55 4.19 3.92 -5.80
C GLY A 55 4.27 3.35 -7.22
N ALA A 56 3.13 3.09 -7.88
CA ALA A 56 3.09 2.64 -9.27
C ALA A 56 3.53 3.74 -10.23
N ALA A 57 3.06 4.96 -10.01
CA ALA A 57 3.35 6.12 -10.85
C ALA A 57 4.86 6.45 -10.89
N VAL A 58 5.59 6.18 -9.81
CA VAL A 58 7.04 6.43 -9.72
C VAL A 58 7.88 5.18 -9.90
N SER A 59 7.28 4.02 -10.16
CA SER A 59 8.00 2.76 -10.29
C SER A 59 8.92 2.75 -11.52
N PRO A 60 10.24 2.62 -11.35
CA PRO A 60 11.16 2.51 -12.49
C PRO A 60 10.86 1.28 -13.34
N PHE A 61 10.31 0.23 -12.73
CA PHE A 61 9.93 -0.97 -13.45
C PHE A 61 8.72 -0.72 -14.34
N PHE A 62 7.62 -0.17 -13.80
CA PHE A 62 6.43 0.14 -14.60
C PHE A 62 6.72 1.18 -15.69
N GLY A 63 7.48 2.21 -15.36
CA GLY A 63 7.94 3.21 -16.35
C GLY A 63 8.72 2.59 -17.51
N SER A 64 9.52 1.54 -17.26
CA SER A 64 10.31 0.85 -18.30
C SER A 64 9.47 -0.06 -19.20
N LEU A 65 8.24 -0.38 -18.82
CA LEU A 65 7.38 -1.30 -19.59
C LEU A 65 6.54 -0.62 -20.67
N GLY A 66 6.34 0.70 -20.58
CA GLY A 66 5.43 1.43 -21.45
C GLY A 66 3.99 0.89 -21.35
N LEU A 67 3.53 0.61 -20.13
CA LEU A 67 2.17 0.12 -19.93
C LEU A 67 1.16 1.20 -20.33
N GLU A 68 0.18 0.82 -21.13
CA GLU A 68 -0.95 1.69 -21.48
C GLU A 68 -1.95 1.68 -20.32
N LEU A 69 -1.79 2.64 -19.39
CA LEU A 69 -2.67 2.85 -18.26
C LEU A 69 -3.21 4.28 -18.31
N ASP A 70 -4.53 4.41 -18.28
CA ASP A 70 -5.20 5.71 -18.16
C ASP A 70 -5.20 6.12 -16.67
N TRP A 71 -4.21 6.93 -16.30
CA TRP A 71 -4.05 7.42 -14.94
C TRP A 71 -4.91 8.66 -14.70
N ILE A 72 -5.72 8.61 -13.66
CA ILE A 72 -6.48 9.73 -13.13
C ILE A 72 -5.71 10.30 -11.94
N GLU A 73 -5.34 11.58 -12.01
CA GLU A 73 -4.72 12.33 -10.92
C GLU A 73 -5.73 13.35 -10.39
N PRO A 74 -6.29 13.14 -9.17
CA PRO A 74 -7.17 14.13 -8.54
C PRO A 74 -6.44 15.46 -8.28
N PRO A 75 -7.14 16.62 -8.33
CA PRO A 75 -6.55 17.93 -8.07
C PRO A 75 -5.92 18.06 -6.68
N VAL A 76 -6.45 17.30 -5.72
CA VAL A 76 -5.93 17.15 -4.36
C VAL A 76 -5.60 15.67 -4.14
N ALA A 77 -4.33 15.36 -3.89
CA ALA A 77 -3.88 14.00 -3.64
C ALA A 77 -4.48 13.45 -2.33
N LEU A 78 -4.48 14.29 -1.28
CA LEU A 78 -4.91 13.95 0.06
C LEU A 78 -5.56 15.15 0.74
N ALA A 79 -6.74 14.96 1.34
CA ALA A 79 -7.37 15.91 2.26
C ALA A 79 -7.37 15.35 3.69
N HIS A 80 -7.16 16.23 4.66
CA HIS A 80 -7.32 15.94 6.08
C HIS A 80 -8.27 16.97 6.70
N PRO A 81 -9.58 16.67 6.80
CA PRO A 81 -10.55 17.55 7.43
C PRO A 81 -10.36 17.60 8.94
N LEU A 82 -10.64 18.77 9.52
CA LEU A 82 -10.55 19.08 10.94
C LEU A 82 -11.93 19.40 11.52
N ASP A 83 -12.06 19.31 12.85
CA ASP A 83 -13.34 19.53 13.55
C ASP A 83 -13.89 20.96 13.45
N ASP A 84 -13.00 21.92 13.21
CA ASP A 84 -13.39 23.34 13.02
C ASP A 84 -14.03 23.62 11.64
N GLY A 85 -14.14 22.59 10.78
CA GLY A 85 -14.71 22.72 9.44
C GLY A 85 -13.69 23.15 8.38
N THR A 86 -12.41 23.25 8.74
CA THR A 86 -11.31 23.43 7.77
C THR A 86 -10.74 22.10 7.30
N ALA A 87 -9.85 22.12 6.31
CA ALA A 87 -9.11 20.96 5.87
C ALA A 87 -7.70 21.33 5.43
N VAL A 88 -6.74 20.45 5.70
CA VAL A 88 -5.43 20.50 5.03
C VAL A 88 -5.54 19.76 3.70
N LEU A 89 -5.08 20.40 2.62
CA LEU A 89 -5.14 19.86 1.28
C LEU A 89 -3.72 19.68 0.74
N VAL A 90 -3.36 18.43 0.39
CA VAL A 90 -2.08 18.15 -0.24
C VAL A 90 -2.27 18.17 -1.74
N ARG A 91 -1.73 19.20 -2.38
CA ARG A 91 -1.72 19.38 -3.83
C ARG A 91 -0.37 18.98 -4.43
N ARG A 92 -0.29 18.94 -5.74
CA ARG A 92 0.97 18.63 -6.45
C ARG A 92 2.07 19.66 -6.13
N SER A 93 1.72 20.93 -6.00
CA SER A 93 2.60 22.00 -5.59
C SER A 93 2.88 21.98 -4.09
N VAL A 94 4.16 22.02 -3.70
CA VAL A 94 4.56 22.17 -2.29
C VAL A 94 4.09 23.51 -1.75
N GLU A 95 4.14 24.57 -2.56
CA GLU A 95 3.73 25.92 -2.18
C GLU A 95 2.22 25.99 -1.90
N GLU A 96 1.39 25.43 -2.78
CA GLU A 96 -0.06 25.37 -2.57
C GLU A 96 -0.42 24.59 -1.31
N THR A 97 0.24 23.45 -1.06
CA THR A 97 0.06 22.66 0.17
C THR A 97 0.47 23.48 1.40
N ALA A 98 1.62 24.15 1.35
CA ALA A 98 2.12 24.98 2.43
C ALA A 98 1.14 26.13 2.75
N HIS A 99 0.47 26.67 1.75
CA HIS A 99 -0.55 27.71 1.95
C HIS A 99 -1.72 27.20 2.80
N THR A 100 -2.19 25.96 2.59
CA THR A 100 -3.27 25.36 3.41
C THR A 100 -2.86 25.11 4.86
N LEU A 101 -1.56 24.99 5.13
CA LEU A 101 -1.00 24.81 6.48
C LEU A 101 -0.79 26.12 7.26
N GLY A 102 -0.99 27.27 6.62
CA GLY A 102 -0.90 28.58 7.25
C GLY A 102 0.42 28.78 8.01
N ARG A 103 0.36 28.89 9.34
CA ARG A 103 1.55 29.12 10.19
C ARG A 103 2.64 28.05 10.09
N ASP A 104 2.30 26.84 9.66
CA ASP A 104 3.25 25.72 9.50
C ASP A 104 3.74 25.57 8.05
N GLY A 105 3.27 26.41 7.11
CA GLY A 105 3.66 26.34 5.70
C GLY A 105 5.17 26.39 5.48
N ASP A 106 5.87 27.32 6.15
CA ASP A 106 7.34 27.41 6.08
C ASP A 106 8.04 26.17 6.63
N ALA A 107 7.50 25.59 7.70
CA ALA A 107 8.05 24.38 8.29
C ALA A 107 7.86 23.18 7.35
N TYR A 108 6.73 23.14 6.65
CA TYR A 108 6.43 22.12 5.65
C TYR A 108 7.37 22.22 4.44
N ARG A 109 7.50 23.43 3.84
CA ARG A 109 8.45 23.67 2.74
C ARG A 109 9.86 23.22 3.09
N LYS A 110 10.40 23.69 4.21
CA LYS A 110 11.75 23.33 4.68
C LYS A 110 11.93 21.83 4.92
N LEU A 111 10.85 21.07 5.16
CA LEU A 111 10.91 19.64 5.35
C LEU A 111 10.82 18.88 4.01
N ILE A 112 9.95 19.30 3.11
CA ILE A 112 9.55 18.53 1.92
C ILE A 112 10.31 18.95 0.66
N GLU A 113 10.51 20.23 0.38
CA GLU A 113 11.17 20.68 -0.86
C GLU A 113 12.56 20.05 -1.09
N PRO A 114 13.44 19.94 -0.07
CA PRO A 114 14.74 19.31 -0.28
C PRO A 114 14.62 17.82 -0.62
N LEU A 115 13.57 17.15 -0.15
CA LEU A 115 13.32 15.74 -0.44
C LEU A 115 12.74 15.56 -1.85
N VAL A 116 11.90 16.50 -2.30
CA VAL A 116 11.39 16.53 -3.69
C VAL A 116 12.55 16.74 -4.66
N ALA A 117 13.45 17.70 -4.36
CA ALA A 117 14.63 17.95 -5.17
C ALA A 117 15.59 16.73 -5.22
N ASP A 118 15.67 15.97 -4.15
CA ASP A 118 16.54 14.78 -4.05
C ASP A 118 15.84 13.49 -4.57
N TRP A 119 14.63 13.56 -5.14
CA TRP A 119 13.85 12.36 -5.45
C TRP A 119 14.61 11.34 -6.29
N ASP A 120 15.23 11.75 -7.38
CA ASP A 120 15.94 10.84 -8.29
C ASP A 120 17.12 10.11 -7.60
N GLU A 121 17.73 10.76 -6.60
CA GLU A 121 18.78 10.18 -5.77
C GLU A 121 18.22 9.24 -4.67
N LEU A 122 17.04 9.53 -4.16
CA LEU A 122 16.37 8.76 -3.09
C LEU A 122 15.66 7.53 -3.64
N ALA A 123 14.99 7.64 -4.79
CA ALA A 123 14.14 6.61 -5.35
C ALA A 123 14.80 5.22 -5.44
N PRO A 124 16.07 5.06 -5.88
CA PRO A 124 16.73 3.76 -5.94
C PRO A 124 16.89 3.07 -4.58
N THR A 125 16.95 3.85 -3.49
CA THR A 125 17.06 3.32 -2.11
C THR A 125 15.67 3.06 -1.54
N LEU A 126 14.73 3.99 -1.71
CA LEU A 126 13.37 3.87 -1.19
C LEU A 126 12.57 2.78 -1.90
N LEU A 127 12.83 2.55 -3.19
CA LEU A 127 12.21 1.51 -4.01
C LEU A 127 13.08 0.25 -4.15
N GLY A 128 14.01 0.03 -3.24
CA GLY A 128 14.93 -1.10 -3.25
C GLY A 128 15.30 -1.61 -1.86
N PRO A 129 16.30 -2.49 -1.77
CA PRO A 129 16.80 -2.97 -0.47
C PRO A 129 17.55 -1.88 0.28
N VAL A 130 17.00 -1.43 1.40
CA VAL A 130 17.60 -0.37 2.25
C VAL A 130 18.93 -0.77 2.90
N ALA A 131 19.21 -2.07 3.04
CA ALA A 131 20.46 -2.59 3.63
C ALA A 131 21.65 -2.61 2.67
N ARG A 132 21.61 -1.82 1.60
CA ARG A 132 22.73 -1.64 0.64
C ARG A 132 23.48 -0.35 0.91
N LEU A 133 24.77 -0.33 0.53
CA LEU A 133 25.52 0.93 0.54
C LEU A 133 24.81 1.94 -0.38
N PRO A 134 24.48 3.12 0.12
CA PRO A 134 23.76 4.12 -0.62
C PRO A 134 24.65 4.69 -1.76
N ARG A 135 24.08 4.89 -2.93
CA ARG A 135 24.77 5.58 -4.04
C ARG A 135 24.84 7.08 -3.79
N HIS A 136 23.84 7.63 -3.10
CA HIS A 136 23.68 9.05 -2.81
C HIS A 136 23.59 9.26 -1.29
N PRO A 137 24.73 9.21 -0.56
CA PRO A 137 24.72 9.24 0.91
C PRO A 137 24.24 10.58 1.49
N VAL A 138 24.41 11.69 0.77
CA VAL A 138 24.00 13.02 1.22
C VAL A 138 22.47 13.11 1.23
N ALA A 139 21.80 12.77 0.13
CA ALA A 139 20.35 12.76 0.01
C ALA A 139 19.74 11.80 1.04
N LEU A 140 20.28 10.57 1.16
CA LEU A 140 19.82 9.60 2.14
C LEU A 140 20.02 10.07 3.59
N SER A 141 21.12 10.76 3.91
CA SER A 141 21.36 11.35 5.21
C SER A 141 20.36 12.46 5.53
N ARG A 142 20.01 13.29 4.53
CA ARG A 142 18.98 14.34 4.67
C ARG A 142 17.62 13.71 4.98
N PHE A 143 17.20 12.72 4.21
CA PHE A 143 15.98 11.95 4.45
C PHE A 143 16.02 11.26 5.83
N GLY A 144 17.12 10.58 6.14
CA GLY A 144 17.28 9.78 7.36
C GLY A 144 17.19 10.61 8.65
N ARG A 145 17.67 11.87 8.65
CA ARG A 145 17.56 12.76 9.82
C ARG A 145 16.11 12.98 10.27
N SER A 146 15.16 12.98 9.34
CA SER A 146 13.73 13.09 9.64
C SER A 146 13.05 11.73 9.67
N GLY A 147 13.33 10.86 8.70
CA GLY A 147 12.68 9.57 8.51
C GLY A 147 12.94 8.55 9.63
N LEU A 148 14.14 8.57 10.25
CA LEU A 148 14.45 7.66 11.38
C LEU A 148 13.82 8.09 12.71
N ARG A 149 13.21 9.26 12.77
CA ARG A 149 12.46 9.70 13.96
C ARG A 149 11.12 8.96 14.05
N SER A 150 10.51 9.02 15.21
CA SER A 150 9.08 8.73 15.34
C SER A 150 8.24 9.84 14.69
N ALA A 151 7.05 9.50 14.21
CA ALA A 151 6.13 10.52 13.67
C ALA A 151 5.79 11.58 14.72
N ARG A 152 5.54 11.16 15.98
CA ARG A 152 5.32 12.07 17.11
C ARG A 152 6.51 13.01 17.33
N GLY A 153 7.72 12.48 17.38
CA GLY A 153 8.91 13.29 17.57
C GLY A 153 9.18 14.27 16.43
N LEU A 154 8.89 13.89 15.19
CA LEU A 154 9.02 14.75 14.03
C LEU A 154 7.94 15.85 14.04
N ALA A 155 6.67 15.47 14.25
CA ALA A 155 5.53 16.41 14.28
C ALA A 155 5.72 17.49 15.36
N SER A 156 5.98 17.09 16.60
CA SER A 156 6.17 18.00 17.72
C SER A 156 7.38 18.94 17.55
N GLY A 157 8.42 18.48 16.87
CA GLY A 157 9.62 19.28 16.62
C GLY A 157 9.54 20.21 15.40
N ARG A 158 8.57 20.01 14.50
CA ARG A 158 8.46 20.76 13.24
C ARG A 158 7.23 21.64 13.16
N PHE A 159 6.08 21.16 13.63
CA PHE A 159 4.79 21.81 13.45
C PHE A 159 4.26 22.40 14.76
N LYS A 160 3.70 23.59 14.68
CA LYS A 160 3.12 24.33 15.82
C LYS A 160 1.61 24.19 15.90
N THR A 161 0.96 23.96 14.75
CA THR A 161 -0.49 23.82 14.64
C THR A 161 -0.92 22.36 14.64
N GLU A 162 -2.17 22.13 15.02
CA GLU A 162 -2.74 20.79 14.94
C GLU A 162 -2.85 20.31 13.49
N ALA A 163 -3.17 21.20 12.56
CA ALA A 163 -3.25 20.90 11.13
C ALA A 163 -1.97 20.27 10.58
N GLY A 164 -0.81 20.89 10.84
CA GLY A 164 0.48 20.35 10.39
C GLY A 164 0.85 19.03 11.06
N ARG A 165 0.52 18.88 12.36
CA ARG A 165 0.76 17.65 13.11
C ARG A 165 -0.12 16.51 12.62
N ALA A 166 -1.42 16.76 12.46
CA ALA A 166 -2.40 15.78 12.02
C ALA A 166 -2.14 15.30 10.59
N LEU A 167 -1.74 16.18 9.67
CA LEU A 167 -1.31 15.77 8.33
C LEU A 167 -0.17 14.75 8.38
N LEU A 168 0.88 15.03 9.16
CA LEU A 168 2.00 14.10 9.30
C LEU A 168 1.59 12.81 10.01
N ALA A 169 0.68 12.88 10.99
CA ALA A 169 0.14 11.71 11.67
C ALA A 169 -0.58 10.78 10.70
N GLY A 170 -1.55 11.31 9.93
CA GLY A 170 -2.32 10.54 8.97
C GLY A 170 -1.43 9.90 7.89
N ALA A 171 -0.48 10.65 7.33
CA ALA A 171 0.48 10.09 6.38
C ALA A 171 1.37 9.01 7.02
N SER A 172 1.78 9.16 8.30
CA SER A 172 2.64 8.19 8.99
C SER A 172 1.88 6.96 9.48
N ALA A 173 0.55 7.03 9.65
CA ALA A 173 -0.29 5.91 10.04
C ALA A 173 -0.26 4.78 9.00
N HIS A 174 0.04 5.06 7.74
CA HIS A 174 0.30 4.04 6.71
C HIS A 174 1.48 3.10 7.05
N SER A 175 2.26 3.41 8.08
CA SER A 175 3.27 2.47 8.60
C SER A 175 2.67 1.29 9.36
N PHE A 176 1.41 1.36 9.80
CA PHE A 176 0.77 0.40 10.71
C PHE A 176 1.50 0.26 12.05
N LEU A 177 2.25 1.28 12.44
CA LEU A 177 3.01 1.33 13.69
C LEU A 177 2.42 2.40 14.62
N PRO A 178 2.52 2.22 15.95
CA PRO A 178 2.34 3.33 16.87
C PRO A 178 3.20 4.53 16.46
N LEU A 179 2.63 5.73 16.43
CA LEU A 179 3.31 6.93 15.91
C LEU A 179 4.53 7.35 16.76
N GLU A 180 4.73 6.74 17.92
CA GLU A 180 5.89 6.87 18.79
C GLU A 180 7.06 5.98 18.38
N GLN A 181 6.83 4.98 17.52
CA GLN A 181 7.91 4.09 17.11
C GLN A 181 8.89 4.78 16.17
N ARG A 182 10.19 4.51 16.37
CA ARG A 182 11.26 5.03 15.51
C ARG A 182 11.08 4.53 14.07
N ALA A 183 11.49 5.36 13.12
CA ALA A 183 11.36 5.17 11.69
C ALA A 183 9.92 5.22 11.15
N GLY A 184 8.90 5.37 11.99
CA GLY A 184 7.50 5.56 11.53
C GLY A 184 7.31 6.83 10.69
N ALA A 185 8.08 7.89 10.96
CA ALA A 185 8.05 9.11 10.17
C ALA A 185 8.46 8.91 8.69
N SER A 186 9.27 7.88 8.39
CA SER A 186 9.71 7.64 7.00
C SER A 186 8.56 7.34 6.07
N PHE A 187 7.52 6.64 6.53
CA PHE A 187 6.33 6.33 5.73
C PHE A 187 5.55 7.60 5.39
N GLY A 188 5.29 8.46 6.39
CA GLY A 188 4.63 9.74 6.17
C GLY A 188 5.42 10.63 5.22
N LEU A 189 6.75 10.72 5.39
CA LEU A 189 7.60 11.51 4.50
C LEU A 189 7.59 10.98 3.06
N VAL A 190 7.67 9.66 2.87
CA VAL A 190 7.62 9.05 1.52
C VAL A 190 6.27 9.34 0.87
N LEU A 191 5.16 9.17 1.56
CA LEU A 191 3.83 9.42 0.99
C LEU A 191 3.61 10.90 0.66
N LEU A 192 4.00 11.82 1.56
CA LEU A 192 3.93 13.25 1.27
C LEU A 192 4.87 13.64 0.11
N LEU A 193 6.07 13.08 0.07
CA LEU A 193 7.00 13.26 -1.05
C LEU A 193 6.39 12.80 -2.38
N LEU A 194 5.79 11.61 -2.40
CA LEU A 194 5.13 11.07 -3.60
C LEU A 194 3.95 11.91 -4.07
N ALA A 195 3.22 12.56 -3.16
CA ALA A 195 2.14 13.48 -3.53
C ALA A 195 2.66 14.66 -4.37
N HIS A 196 3.89 15.11 -4.12
CA HIS A 196 4.51 16.20 -4.88
C HIS A 196 5.27 15.72 -6.14
N VAL A 197 5.81 14.51 -6.11
CA VAL A 197 6.56 13.94 -7.23
C VAL A 197 5.65 13.38 -8.31
N SER A 198 4.59 12.66 -7.94
CA SER A 198 3.72 11.95 -8.88
C SER A 198 2.22 12.17 -8.69
N GLY A 199 1.82 12.90 -7.64
CA GLY A 199 0.45 12.86 -7.18
C GLY A 199 0.10 11.52 -6.52
N TRP A 200 -1.20 11.32 -6.25
CA TRP A 200 -1.74 10.05 -5.81
C TRP A 200 -2.75 9.55 -6.84
N PRO A 201 -2.27 9.10 -8.01
CA PRO A 201 -3.14 8.67 -9.08
C PRO A 201 -3.70 7.27 -8.85
N PHE A 202 -4.76 6.98 -9.58
CA PHE A 202 -5.36 5.65 -9.72
C PHE A 202 -5.77 5.40 -11.18
N PRO A 203 -5.82 4.13 -11.63
CA PRO A 203 -6.18 3.84 -13.01
C PRO A 203 -7.70 3.93 -13.20
N ARG A 204 -8.13 4.45 -14.37
CA ARG A 204 -9.51 4.43 -14.81
C ARG A 204 -10.03 2.99 -14.83
N GLY A 205 -11.26 2.81 -14.40
CA GLY A 205 -11.93 1.50 -14.35
C GLY A 205 -11.53 0.62 -13.18
N GLY A 206 -10.50 0.98 -12.40
CA GLY A 206 -10.09 0.26 -11.20
C GLY A 206 -8.67 -0.27 -11.22
N SER A 207 -8.21 -0.64 -10.05
CA SER A 207 -6.85 -1.14 -9.82
C SER A 207 -6.54 -2.42 -10.61
N GLN A 208 -7.56 -3.18 -11.02
CA GLN A 208 -7.43 -4.37 -11.87
C GLN A 208 -6.67 -4.06 -13.16
N ALA A 209 -6.84 -2.86 -13.73
CA ALA A 209 -6.18 -2.43 -14.96
C ALA A 209 -4.64 -2.59 -14.89
N ILE A 210 -4.04 -2.42 -13.70
CA ILE A 210 -2.59 -2.62 -13.51
C ILE A 210 -2.21 -4.09 -13.73
N ALA A 211 -2.97 -5.01 -13.16
CA ALA A 211 -2.72 -6.44 -13.30
C ALA A 211 -2.97 -6.91 -14.73
N ASP A 212 -4.02 -6.40 -15.36
CA ASP A 212 -4.39 -6.74 -16.74
C ASP A 212 -3.31 -6.29 -17.72
N ALA A 213 -2.80 -5.05 -17.59
CA ALA A 213 -1.70 -4.54 -18.41
C ALA A 213 -0.40 -5.34 -18.23
N LEU A 214 -0.08 -5.74 -17.00
CA LEU A 214 1.08 -6.61 -16.74
C LEU A 214 0.90 -8.02 -17.33
N ALA A 215 -0.30 -8.58 -17.24
CA ALA A 215 -0.63 -9.89 -17.79
C ALA A 215 -0.59 -9.88 -19.32
N GLU A 216 -1.12 -8.83 -19.95
CA GLU A 216 -1.05 -8.64 -21.38
C GLU A 216 0.42 -8.52 -21.84
N ARG A 217 1.22 -7.73 -21.12
CA ARG A 217 2.65 -7.63 -21.39
C ARG A 217 3.36 -8.98 -21.27
N LEU A 218 3.03 -9.77 -20.26
CA LEU A 218 3.59 -11.12 -20.11
C LEU A 218 3.21 -12.03 -21.29
N ARG A 219 1.94 -12.03 -21.69
CA ARG A 219 1.44 -12.82 -22.82
C ARG A 219 2.10 -12.41 -24.13
N SER A 220 2.29 -11.12 -24.38
CA SER A 220 3.00 -10.61 -25.57
C SER A 220 4.45 -11.08 -25.65
N LEU A 221 5.04 -11.46 -24.51
CA LEU A 221 6.39 -12.04 -24.42
C LEU A 221 6.38 -13.58 -24.43
N GLY A 222 5.24 -14.21 -24.72
CA GLY A 222 5.08 -15.66 -24.77
C GLY A 222 4.91 -16.36 -23.40
N GLY A 223 4.67 -15.61 -22.33
CA GLY A 223 4.40 -16.18 -21.02
C GLY A 223 2.95 -16.63 -20.87
N ALA A 224 2.72 -17.64 -20.02
CA ALA A 224 1.41 -18.21 -19.73
C ALA A 224 0.96 -17.91 -18.28
N ILE A 225 -0.34 -17.76 -18.08
CA ILE A 225 -0.98 -17.58 -16.76
C ILE A 225 -2.09 -18.62 -16.63
N GLU A 226 -2.07 -19.37 -15.56
CA GLU A 226 -3.08 -20.36 -15.19
C GLU A 226 -3.71 -19.95 -13.86
N THR A 227 -5.01 -19.66 -13.87
CA THR A 227 -5.81 -19.30 -12.69
C THR A 227 -6.55 -20.54 -12.16
N GLY A 228 -7.02 -20.47 -10.90
CA GLY A 228 -7.66 -21.60 -10.24
C GLY A 228 -6.69 -22.76 -9.95
N HIS A 229 -5.39 -22.48 -9.94
CA HIS A 229 -4.34 -23.46 -9.72
C HIS A 229 -3.69 -23.24 -8.34
N ASP A 230 -4.29 -23.81 -7.31
CA ASP A 230 -3.75 -23.73 -5.95
C ASP A 230 -2.60 -24.72 -5.78
N VAL A 231 -1.39 -24.18 -5.61
CA VAL A 231 -0.18 -24.98 -5.34
C VAL A 231 -0.04 -25.15 -3.84
N THR A 232 -0.21 -26.38 -3.36
CA THR A 232 -0.10 -26.72 -1.94
C THR A 232 1.28 -27.23 -1.52
N SER A 233 2.12 -27.63 -2.48
CA SER A 233 3.48 -28.07 -2.26
C SER A 233 4.39 -27.71 -3.43
N LEU A 234 5.64 -27.33 -3.14
CA LEU A 234 6.67 -27.14 -4.19
C LEU A 234 6.99 -28.42 -4.95
N ARG A 235 6.62 -29.58 -4.43
CA ARG A 235 6.81 -30.90 -5.09
C ARG A 235 5.81 -31.11 -6.23
N ASP A 236 4.69 -30.41 -6.21
CA ASP A 236 3.63 -30.53 -7.22
C ASP A 236 3.90 -29.62 -8.43
N LEU A 237 4.95 -28.80 -8.35
CA LEU A 237 5.33 -27.92 -9.46
C LEU A 237 5.94 -28.71 -10.62
N PRO A 238 5.64 -28.33 -11.86
CA PRO A 238 6.31 -28.89 -13.02
C PRO A 238 7.83 -28.61 -12.94
N PRO A 239 8.66 -29.46 -13.56
CA PRO A 239 10.11 -29.27 -13.61
C PRO A 239 10.45 -27.84 -14.09
N SER A 240 11.20 -27.13 -13.27
CA SER A 240 11.49 -25.71 -13.51
C SER A 240 12.91 -25.39 -13.01
N ASP A 241 13.63 -24.61 -13.78
CA ASP A 241 14.96 -24.11 -13.40
C ASP A 241 14.92 -23.09 -12.27
N LEU A 242 13.84 -22.32 -12.20
CA LEU A 242 13.63 -21.23 -11.23
C LEU A 242 12.17 -21.21 -10.78
N VAL A 243 11.97 -21.03 -9.48
CA VAL A 243 10.66 -20.81 -8.86
C VAL A 243 10.70 -19.51 -8.08
N LEU A 244 9.84 -18.57 -8.45
CA LEU A 244 9.65 -17.31 -7.75
C LEU A 244 8.27 -17.33 -7.08
N CYS A 245 8.25 -17.18 -5.75
CA CYS A 245 7.04 -17.27 -4.94
C CYS A 245 6.60 -15.86 -4.50
N ASP A 246 5.47 -15.39 -5.06
CA ASP A 246 4.78 -14.19 -4.58
C ASP A 246 3.83 -14.58 -3.44
N VAL A 247 4.41 -15.12 -2.36
CA VAL A 247 3.69 -15.61 -1.19
C VAL A 247 4.28 -15.04 0.10
N SER A 248 3.50 -15.06 1.17
CA SER A 248 3.96 -14.67 2.50
C SER A 248 5.06 -15.61 3.03
N PRO A 249 5.92 -15.18 3.97
CA PRO A 249 6.96 -16.04 4.54
C PRO A 249 6.42 -17.30 5.19
N THR A 250 5.28 -17.22 5.87
CA THR A 250 4.62 -18.39 6.49
C THR A 250 4.05 -19.35 5.44
N ALA A 251 3.45 -18.82 4.38
CA ALA A 251 2.99 -19.65 3.26
C ALA A 251 4.15 -20.35 2.57
N LEU A 252 5.31 -19.68 2.40
CA LEU A 252 6.50 -20.32 1.84
C LEU A 252 7.00 -21.47 2.71
N VAL A 253 6.93 -21.37 4.05
CA VAL A 253 7.27 -22.44 4.97
C VAL A 253 6.36 -23.66 4.74
N THR A 254 5.04 -23.43 4.60
CA THR A 254 4.07 -24.50 4.34
C THR A 254 4.33 -25.17 2.99
N LEU A 255 4.48 -24.38 1.93
CA LEU A 255 4.70 -24.86 0.57
C LEU A 255 6.01 -25.66 0.40
N ALA A 256 7.06 -25.19 1.04
CA ALA A 256 8.39 -25.77 0.91
C ALA A 256 8.60 -27.00 1.83
N GLY A 257 7.86 -27.09 2.93
CA GLY A 257 8.01 -28.20 3.90
C GLY A 257 9.45 -28.40 4.34
N ASP A 258 9.92 -29.64 4.24
CA ASP A 258 11.29 -30.01 4.64
C ASP A 258 12.38 -29.68 3.61
N VAL A 259 12.02 -29.17 2.44
CA VAL A 259 12.99 -28.75 1.40
C VAL A 259 13.83 -27.56 1.88
N LEU A 260 13.25 -26.67 2.71
CA LEU A 260 13.99 -25.56 3.29
C LEU A 260 14.85 -26.00 4.49
N PRO A 261 16.14 -25.60 4.53
CA PRO A 261 16.96 -25.84 5.70
C PRO A 261 16.33 -25.30 6.97
N THR A 262 16.38 -26.09 8.06
CA THR A 262 15.72 -25.81 9.35
C THR A 262 15.99 -24.39 9.89
N ARG A 263 17.25 -23.92 9.79
CA ARG A 263 17.63 -22.58 10.26
C ARG A 263 16.90 -21.47 9.50
N TYR A 264 16.72 -21.62 8.19
CA TYR A 264 16.02 -20.62 7.37
C TYR A 264 14.51 -20.70 7.59
N ARG A 265 13.96 -21.92 7.66
CA ARG A 265 12.54 -22.15 7.99
C ARG A 265 12.16 -21.47 9.30
N ARG A 266 12.92 -21.74 10.38
CA ARG A 266 12.70 -21.07 11.70
C ARG A 266 12.79 -19.55 11.63
N ARG A 267 13.54 -18.99 10.70
CA ARG A 267 13.61 -17.53 10.51
C ARG A 267 12.34 -17.00 9.90
N LEU A 268 11.78 -17.68 8.91
CA LEU A 268 10.50 -17.33 8.29
C LEU A 268 9.31 -17.53 9.26
N GLU A 269 9.31 -18.58 10.05
CA GLU A 269 8.32 -18.84 11.11
C GLU A 269 8.25 -17.73 12.18
N ARG A 270 9.35 -17.01 12.39
CA ARG A 270 9.43 -15.87 13.32
C ARG A 270 9.04 -14.54 12.68
N TRP A 271 8.63 -14.56 11.40
CA TRP A 271 8.16 -13.35 10.74
C TRP A 271 6.92 -12.81 11.46
N ARG A 272 6.90 -11.50 11.72
CA ARG A 272 5.78 -10.86 12.41
C ARG A 272 4.94 -10.09 11.41
N TYR A 273 3.65 -10.29 11.49
CA TYR A 273 2.66 -9.49 10.79
C TYR A 273 2.25 -8.29 11.65
N GLY A 274 1.84 -7.21 11.00
CA GLY A 274 1.34 -6.00 11.65
C GLY A 274 -0.16 -6.09 11.96
N PRO A 275 -0.77 -4.98 12.42
CA PRO A 275 -2.23 -4.85 12.46
C PRO A 275 -2.86 -5.21 11.13
N GLY A 276 -4.07 -5.72 11.18
CA GLY A 276 -4.91 -5.95 10.00
C GLY A 276 -5.77 -4.73 9.69
N ILE A 277 -6.58 -4.85 8.65
CA ILE A 277 -7.60 -3.87 8.31
C ILE A 277 -9.01 -4.43 8.46
N PHE A 278 -9.94 -3.56 8.82
CA PHE A 278 -11.36 -3.74 8.58
C PHE A 278 -11.77 -2.76 7.48
N LYS A 279 -12.37 -3.28 6.42
CA LYS A 279 -12.70 -2.51 5.21
C LYS A 279 -14.22 -2.40 5.02
N ALA A 280 -14.66 -1.25 4.49
CA ALA A 280 -16.04 -1.01 4.10
C ALA A 280 -16.07 -0.35 2.71
N ASP A 281 -16.87 -0.92 1.82
CA ASP A 281 -17.17 -0.43 0.48
C ASP A 281 -18.62 0.02 0.42
N TYR A 282 -18.86 1.24 -0.04
CA TYR A 282 -20.17 1.85 -0.07
C TYR A 282 -20.63 2.14 -1.49
N ALA A 283 -21.85 1.71 -1.84
CA ALA A 283 -22.63 2.29 -2.93
C ALA A 283 -23.42 3.48 -2.37
N LEU A 284 -23.30 4.64 -3.01
CA LEU A 284 -23.86 5.90 -2.51
C LEU A 284 -24.85 6.52 -3.50
N ASP A 285 -25.89 7.15 -2.94
CA ASP A 285 -26.93 7.90 -3.70
C ASP A 285 -26.48 9.35 -4.07
N GLY A 286 -25.21 9.60 -4.08
CA GLY A 286 -24.60 10.89 -4.38
C GLY A 286 -23.25 11.04 -3.72
N PRO A 287 -22.56 12.17 -3.94
CA PRO A 287 -21.24 12.40 -3.36
C PRO A 287 -21.31 12.54 -1.84
N ILE A 288 -20.19 12.27 -1.16
CA ILE A 288 -20.05 12.46 0.28
C ILE A 288 -20.22 13.94 0.62
N PRO A 289 -21.13 14.31 1.55
CA PRO A 289 -21.46 15.71 1.87
C PRO A 289 -20.46 16.36 2.84
N TRP A 290 -19.22 16.57 2.38
CA TRP A 290 -18.15 17.14 3.21
C TRP A 290 -18.51 18.53 3.78
N ARG A 291 -18.23 18.74 5.08
CA ARG A 291 -18.39 20.06 5.71
C ARG A 291 -17.29 21.02 5.27
N ALA A 292 -16.03 20.55 5.21
CA ALA A 292 -14.92 21.37 4.79
C ALA A 292 -14.89 21.53 3.27
N ALA A 293 -14.66 22.74 2.80
CA ALA A 293 -14.53 23.06 1.39
C ALA A 293 -13.38 22.28 0.75
N HIS A 294 -13.49 22.01 -0.52
CA HIS A 294 -12.46 21.37 -1.36
C HIS A 294 -12.08 19.92 -0.98
N VAL A 295 -12.65 19.30 0.04
CA VAL A 295 -12.39 17.87 0.34
C VAL A 295 -12.90 16.96 -0.79
N ALA A 296 -13.96 17.37 -1.49
CA ALA A 296 -14.44 16.66 -2.68
C ALA A 296 -13.46 16.69 -3.88
N GLU A 297 -12.44 17.57 -3.87
CA GLU A 297 -11.39 17.58 -4.88
C GLU A 297 -10.31 16.52 -4.62
N ALA A 298 -10.36 15.84 -3.47
CA ALA A 298 -9.35 14.86 -3.06
C ALA A 298 -9.71 13.44 -3.50
N GLY A 299 -8.73 12.72 -4.06
CA GLY A 299 -8.85 11.28 -4.30
C GLY A 299 -8.86 10.48 -3.01
N THR A 300 -8.11 10.93 -2.01
CA THR A 300 -7.98 10.29 -0.70
C THR A 300 -8.31 11.27 0.42
N VAL A 301 -8.96 10.77 1.46
CA VAL A 301 -9.28 11.55 2.67
C VAL A 301 -8.83 10.78 3.91
N HIS A 302 -8.07 11.43 4.78
CA HIS A 302 -7.66 10.91 6.08
C HIS A 302 -8.58 11.46 7.17
N LEU A 303 -9.33 10.60 7.82
CA LEU A 303 -10.27 10.97 8.89
C LEU A 303 -9.71 10.51 10.25
N GLY A 304 -9.30 11.45 11.07
CA GLY A 304 -8.70 11.11 12.36
C GLY A 304 -8.70 12.27 13.35
N GLY A 305 -9.10 13.47 12.88
CA GLY A 305 -9.10 14.67 13.71
C GLY A 305 -7.67 15.09 14.07
N THR A 306 -7.31 14.98 15.34
CA THR A 306 -6.01 15.46 15.86
C THR A 306 -4.90 14.42 15.72
N PHE A 307 -3.64 14.87 15.89
CA PHE A 307 -2.48 13.98 15.98
C PHE A 307 -2.69 12.90 17.05
N ASP A 308 -3.17 13.30 18.23
CA ASP A 308 -3.30 12.38 19.37
C ASP A 308 -4.38 11.34 19.13
N GLU A 309 -5.52 11.69 18.52
CA GLU A 309 -6.56 10.72 18.15
C GLU A 309 -6.04 9.68 17.15
N ILE A 310 -5.30 10.11 16.12
CA ILE A 310 -4.68 9.18 15.16
C ILE A 310 -3.66 8.28 15.86
N SER A 311 -2.81 8.84 16.72
CA SER A 311 -1.80 8.09 17.45
C SER A 311 -2.43 7.05 18.38
N ASP A 312 -3.52 7.40 19.06
CA ASP A 312 -4.24 6.48 19.95
C ASP A 312 -4.93 5.36 19.17
N SER A 313 -5.46 5.66 17.97
CA SER A 313 -6.01 4.66 17.07
C SER A 313 -4.96 3.64 16.64
N GLU A 314 -3.80 4.10 16.15
CA GLU A 314 -2.73 3.23 15.71
C GLU A 314 -2.14 2.38 16.84
N ARG A 315 -2.00 2.98 18.02
CA ARG A 315 -1.55 2.28 19.21
C ARG A 315 -2.55 1.21 19.64
N ALA A 316 -3.85 1.52 19.62
CA ALA A 316 -4.90 0.57 19.99
C ALA A 316 -4.85 -0.68 19.12
N ALA A 317 -4.78 -0.54 17.80
CA ALA A 317 -4.69 -1.68 16.88
C ALA A 317 -3.43 -2.53 17.12
N TRP A 318 -2.28 -1.87 17.37
CA TRP A 318 -1.02 -2.55 17.67
C TRP A 318 -1.04 -3.31 18.99
N GLU A 319 -1.74 -2.81 20.00
CA GLU A 319 -1.88 -3.40 21.34
C GLU A 319 -3.02 -4.41 21.47
N GLY A 320 -3.69 -4.76 20.38
CA GLY A 320 -4.79 -5.74 20.37
C GLY A 320 -6.13 -5.15 20.79
N ARG A 321 -6.32 -3.83 20.70
CA ARG A 321 -7.57 -3.12 21.04
C ARG A 321 -8.20 -2.45 19.82
N HIS A 322 -9.49 -2.22 19.86
CA HIS A 322 -10.23 -1.52 18.81
C HIS A 322 -10.47 -0.07 19.22
N ALA A 323 -10.01 0.88 18.42
CA ALA A 323 -10.22 2.30 18.65
C ALA A 323 -11.71 2.65 18.58
N GLU A 324 -12.20 3.46 19.55
CA GLU A 324 -13.57 3.99 19.50
C GLU A 324 -13.73 5.03 18.38
N ARG A 325 -12.71 5.83 18.15
CA ARG A 325 -12.60 6.78 17.05
C ARG A 325 -11.43 6.37 16.16
N PRO A 326 -11.63 5.41 15.22
CA PRO A 326 -10.55 4.93 14.40
C PRO A 326 -10.03 6.00 13.45
N PHE A 327 -8.74 5.97 13.18
CA PHE A 327 -8.21 6.61 11.98
C PHE A 327 -8.75 5.87 10.76
N VAL A 328 -9.41 6.59 9.85
CA VAL A 328 -10.02 6.02 8.65
C VAL A 328 -9.34 6.59 7.41
N LEU A 329 -8.86 5.70 6.54
CA LEU A 329 -8.46 6.06 5.19
C LEU A 329 -9.68 5.85 4.28
N LEU A 330 -10.02 6.89 3.53
CA LEU A 330 -11.15 6.90 2.61
C LEU A 330 -10.69 7.30 1.22
N ALA A 331 -11.21 6.64 0.19
CA ALA A 331 -11.05 7.03 -1.20
C ALA A 331 -12.42 7.18 -1.87
N GLN A 332 -12.52 8.18 -2.77
CA GLN A 332 -13.75 8.55 -3.45
C GLN A 332 -13.54 8.66 -4.97
N GLN A 333 -13.06 7.55 -5.55
CA GLN A 333 -12.61 7.48 -6.93
C GLN A 333 -13.69 7.88 -7.95
N SER A 334 -14.96 7.58 -7.66
CA SER A 334 -16.09 7.88 -8.54
C SER A 334 -16.35 9.36 -8.77
N LEU A 335 -15.73 10.25 -7.98
CA LEU A 335 -15.78 11.70 -8.27
C LEU A 335 -14.95 12.07 -9.52
N PHE A 336 -14.02 11.21 -9.92
CA PHE A 336 -13.08 11.45 -11.02
C PHE A 336 -13.14 10.37 -12.10
N ASP A 337 -13.79 9.24 -11.81
CA ASP A 337 -13.91 8.07 -12.68
C ASP A 337 -15.38 7.65 -12.76
N GLU A 338 -16.04 8.06 -13.81
CA GLU A 338 -17.44 7.78 -14.09
C GLU A 338 -17.76 6.29 -14.29
N THR A 339 -16.72 5.47 -14.57
CA THR A 339 -16.90 4.03 -14.77
C THR A 339 -17.11 3.25 -13.48
N ARG A 340 -17.05 3.94 -12.31
CA ARG A 340 -17.11 3.31 -10.98
C ARG A 340 -18.53 3.10 -10.46
N ALA A 341 -19.49 3.87 -10.94
CA ALA A 341 -20.88 3.81 -10.49
C ALA A 341 -21.84 4.23 -11.63
N PRO A 342 -23.12 3.86 -11.57
CA PRO A 342 -24.14 4.40 -12.45
C PRO A 342 -24.27 5.93 -12.35
N ASP A 343 -24.83 6.55 -13.39
CA ASP A 343 -25.01 8.01 -13.48
C ASP A 343 -25.64 8.60 -12.20
N GLY A 344 -25.02 9.65 -11.68
CA GLY A 344 -25.43 10.33 -10.46
C GLY A 344 -25.20 9.55 -9.16
N LYS A 345 -24.65 8.35 -9.23
CA LYS A 345 -24.28 7.53 -8.08
C LYS A 345 -22.77 7.56 -7.85
N HIS A 346 -22.35 7.15 -6.64
CA HIS A 346 -20.95 7.20 -6.26
C HIS A 346 -20.53 5.96 -5.48
N THR A 347 -19.23 5.73 -5.43
CA THR A 347 -18.60 4.75 -4.53
C THR A 347 -17.77 5.45 -3.48
N ALA A 348 -17.66 4.84 -2.30
CA ALA A 348 -16.61 5.14 -1.34
C ALA A 348 -15.95 3.83 -0.91
N TRP A 349 -14.64 3.89 -0.73
CA TRP A 349 -13.79 2.82 -0.24
C TRP A 349 -13.14 3.31 1.05
N ALA A 350 -13.33 2.59 2.16
CA ALA A 350 -12.79 3.01 3.44
C ALA A 350 -12.22 1.82 4.21
N TYR A 351 -11.19 2.06 5.02
CA TYR A 351 -10.73 1.08 6.01
C TYR A 351 -10.15 1.77 7.24
N CYS A 352 -10.10 1.02 8.34
CA CYS A 352 -9.34 1.37 9.53
C CYS A 352 -8.44 0.22 9.96
N HIS A 353 -7.44 0.53 10.79
CA HIS A 353 -6.56 -0.48 11.35
C HIS A 353 -7.22 -1.16 12.56
N VAL A 354 -7.05 -2.48 12.62
CA VAL A 354 -7.56 -3.35 13.69
C VAL A 354 -6.48 -4.32 14.15
N PRO A 355 -6.61 -4.95 15.32
CA PRO A 355 -5.71 -6.04 15.71
C PRO A 355 -5.59 -7.11 14.64
N ASN A 356 -4.39 -7.65 14.43
CA ASN A 356 -4.19 -8.76 13.50
C ASN A 356 -5.11 -9.93 13.84
N GLY A 357 -5.84 -10.45 12.84
CA GLY A 357 -6.80 -11.52 13.01
C GLY A 357 -8.15 -11.13 13.63
N SER A 358 -8.43 -9.83 13.80
CA SER A 358 -9.70 -9.35 14.37
C SER A 358 -10.89 -9.58 13.45
N THR A 359 -11.99 -10.08 14.03
CA THR A 359 -13.29 -10.20 13.35
C THR A 359 -14.32 -9.19 13.88
N PHE A 360 -13.89 -8.21 14.68
CA PHE A 360 -14.77 -7.20 15.25
C PHE A 360 -15.32 -6.28 14.16
N ASP A 361 -16.63 -6.05 14.17
CA ASP A 361 -17.29 -5.15 13.21
C ASP A 361 -16.98 -3.68 13.55
N MET A 362 -16.17 -3.05 12.71
CA MET A 362 -15.80 -1.63 12.80
C MET A 362 -16.70 -0.71 11.97
N ARG A 363 -17.65 -1.23 11.19
CA ARG A 363 -18.52 -0.43 10.32
C ARG A 363 -19.21 0.72 11.06
N PRO A 364 -19.84 0.53 12.24
CA PRO A 364 -20.50 1.62 12.96
C PRO A 364 -19.53 2.75 13.35
N ARG A 365 -18.27 2.39 13.68
CA ARG A 365 -17.23 3.36 14.06
C ARG A 365 -16.66 4.09 12.85
N ILE A 366 -16.45 3.40 11.73
CA ILE A 366 -16.05 4.01 10.46
C ILE A 366 -17.11 5.01 10.00
N GLU A 367 -18.38 4.61 9.99
CA GLU A 367 -19.47 5.49 9.60
C GLU A 367 -19.60 6.70 10.55
N ALA A 368 -19.38 6.51 11.86
CA ALA A 368 -19.38 7.63 12.81
C ALA A 368 -18.24 8.63 12.54
N GLN A 369 -17.08 8.15 12.15
CA GLN A 369 -15.96 9.02 11.76
C GLN A 369 -16.25 9.76 10.47
N ILE A 370 -16.82 9.13 9.46
CA ILE A 370 -17.20 9.80 8.22
C ILE A 370 -18.29 10.85 8.50
N GLU A 371 -19.33 10.49 9.26
CA GLU A 371 -20.43 11.38 9.63
C GLU A 371 -19.97 12.62 10.43
N ARG A 372 -18.91 12.49 11.24
CA ARG A 372 -18.29 13.60 11.98
C ARG A 372 -17.83 14.74 11.05
N PHE A 373 -17.24 14.39 9.91
CA PHE A 373 -16.69 15.36 8.95
C PHE A 373 -17.60 15.59 7.74
N ALA A 374 -18.56 14.71 7.51
CA ALA A 374 -19.53 14.77 6.41
C ALA A 374 -20.94 14.44 6.91
N PRO A 375 -21.59 15.36 7.65
CA PRO A 375 -22.94 15.15 8.19
C PRO A 375 -23.94 14.82 7.10
N GLY A 376 -24.68 13.72 7.30
CA GLY A 376 -25.64 13.19 6.32
C GLY A 376 -25.05 12.10 5.42
N PHE A 377 -23.82 11.66 5.64
CA PHE A 377 -23.21 10.55 4.89
C PHE A 377 -24.05 9.27 4.95
N ARG A 378 -24.53 8.91 6.16
CA ARG A 378 -25.36 7.70 6.35
C ARG A 378 -26.61 7.70 5.50
N ASN A 379 -27.20 8.88 5.25
CA ASN A 379 -28.39 9.01 4.40
C ASN A 379 -28.08 8.81 2.91
N ARG A 380 -26.79 8.80 2.52
CA ARG A 380 -26.36 8.54 1.16
C ARG A 380 -26.09 7.06 0.89
N ILE A 381 -26.00 6.22 1.91
CA ILE A 381 -25.68 4.80 1.77
C ILE A 381 -26.85 4.05 1.14
N LEU A 382 -26.63 3.49 -0.04
CA LEU A 382 -27.55 2.56 -0.70
C LEU A 382 -27.27 1.12 -0.26
N GLU A 383 -25.98 0.74 -0.19
CA GLU A 383 -25.52 -0.58 0.22
C GLU A 383 -24.08 -0.47 0.76
N CYS A 384 -23.71 -1.39 1.63
CA CYS A 384 -22.36 -1.47 2.18
C CYS A 384 -21.89 -2.93 2.26
N ALA A 385 -20.76 -3.21 1.66
CA ALA A 385 -20.05 -4.48 1.81
C ALA A 385 -18.87 -4.29 2.75
N THR A 386 -18.74 -5.14 3.76
CA THR A 386 -17.61 -5.09 4.70
C THR A 386 -16.70 -6.30 4.55
N ARG A 387 -15.45 -6.15 5.01
CA ARG A 387 -14.46 -7.23 5.10
C ARG A 387 -13.73 -7.14 6.41
N THR A 388 -13.85 -8.18 7.19
CA THR A 388 -13.02 -8.47 8.37
C THR A 388 -11.63 -8.93 7.94
N THR A 389 -10.69 -9.01 8.88
CA THR A 389 -9.35 -9.54 8.60
C THR A 389 -9.36 -10.95 8.05
N ALA A 390 -10.30 -11.79 8.48
CA ALA A 390 -10.45 -13.18 8.01
C ALA A 390 -10.88 -13.23 6.54
N GLU A 391 -11.80 -12.35 6.13
CA GLU A 391 -12.25 -12.25 4.74
C GLU A 391 -11.14 -11.68 3.85
N VAL A 392 -10.39 -10.66 4.33
CA VAL A 392 -9.21 -10.12 3.64
C VAL A 392 -8.16 -11.21 3.39
N GLU A 393 -7.88 -12.05 4.40
CA GLU A 393 -6.95 -13.16 4.28
C GLU A 393 -7.48 -14.28 3.35
N SER A 394 -8.78 -14.60 3.41
CA SER A 394 -9.38 -15.62 2.53
C SER A 394 -9.34 -15.21 1.06
N GLU A 395 -9.51 -13.92 0.77
CA GLU A 395 -9.40 -13.36 -0.58
C GLU A 395 -7.96 -13.28 -1.09
N ASN A 396 -7.00 -13.12 -0.17
CA ASN A 396 -5.58 -13.08 -0.48
C ASN A 396 -4.75 -13.62 0.70
N ALA A 397 -4.35 -14.89 0.62
CA ALA A 397 -3.59 -15.60 1.65
C ALA A 397 -2.24 -14.94 2.03
N ASN A 398 -1.77 -13.95 1.28
CA ASN A 398 -0.59 -13.15 1.64
C ASN A 398 -0.89 -12.10 2.71
N MET A 399 -2.17 -11.77 2.92
CA MET A 399 -2.63 -10.77 3.88
C MET A 399 -2.96 -11.41 5.23
N VAL A 400 -1.98 -12.06 5.83
CA VAL A 400 -2.11 -12.85 7.05
C VAL A 400 -2.67 -12.03 8.21
N GLY A 401 -3.81 -12.46 8.74
CA GLY A 401 -4.55 -11.72 9.77
C GLY A 401 -5.01 -10.32 9.35
N GLY A 402 -5.16 -10.10 8.02
CA GLY A 402 -5.55 -8.81 7.45
C GLY A 402 -4.40 -7.81 7.25
N ASP A 403 -3.14 -8.20 7.50
CA ASP A 403 -1.97 -7.34 7.25
C ASP A 403 -1.72 -7.15 5.75
N ILE A 404 -2.05 -5.98 5.22
CA ILE A 404 -1.86 -5.61 3.83
C ILE A 404 -0.44 -5.12 3.49
N SER A 405 0.44 -5.01 4.51
CA SER A 405 1.84 -4.53 4.35
C SER A 405 2.82 -5.66 4.04
N GLY A 406 2.37 -6.93 4.15
CA GLY A 406 3.22 -8.12 3.98
C GLY A 406 4.22 -8.31 5.13
N GLY A 407 3.90 -7.80 6.31
CA GLY A 407 4.64 -7.91 7.56
C GLY A 407 4.85 -6.58 8.26
N ALA A 408 4.99 -6.61 9.58
CA ALA A 408 5.15 -5.43 10.43
C ALA A 408 6.33 -4.56 9.98
N ASN A 409 6.09 -3.27 9.82
CA ASN A 409 7.06 -2.29 9.31
C ASN A 409 8.05 -1.79 10.37
N THR A 410 8.38 -2.63 11.38
CA THR A 410 9.40 -2.29 12.37
C THR A 410 10.78 -2.12 11.73
N LEU A 411 11.62 -1.25 12.28
CA LEU A 411 12.95 -0.99 11.74
C LEU A 411 13.77 -2.28 11.53
N ALA A 412 13.67 -3.22 12.46
CA ALA A 412 14.37 -4.52 12.35
C ALA A 412 13.88 -5.33 11.13
N GLN A 413 12.57 -5.36 10.86
CA GLN A 413 12.02 -6.06 9.71
C GLN A 413 12.25 -5.31 8.39
N LEU A 414 12.27 -3.99 8.39
CA LEU A 414 12.64 -3.22 7.20
C LEU A 414 14.07 -3.53 6.72
N ILE A 415 15.00 -3.71 7.66
CA ILE A 415 16.39 -4.05 7.35
C ILE A 415 16.54 -5.53 6.96
N ALA A 416 15.86 -6.44 7.65
CA ALA A 416 16.02 -7.90 7.51
C ALA A 416 14.78 -8.58 6.89
N ARG A 417 14.25 -8.03 5.81
CA ARG A 417 12.99 -8.44 5.16
C ARG A 417 13.20 -9.49 4.06
N PRO A 418 12.62 -10.72 4.09
CA PRO A 418 12.03 -11.39 5.26
C PRO A 418 13.11 -12.04 6.13
N ALA A 419 14.34 -12.08 5.67
CA ALA A 419 15.50 -12.61 6.36
C ALA A 419 16.75 -11.79 5.99
N LEU A 420 17.67 -11.60 6.96
CA LEU A 420 18.93 -10.92 6.69
C LEU A 420 19.80 -11.76 5.75
N ARG A 421 19.88 -11.34 4.50
CA ARG A 421 20.68 -11.98 3.43
C ARG A 421 21.28 -10.91 2.51
N ARG A 422 22.44 -11.21 1.93
CA ARG A 422 23.07 -10.34 0.92
C ARG A 422 22.14 -10.09 -0.28
N VAL A 423 21.35 -11.09 -0.65
CA VAL A 423 20.28 -11.01 -1.66
C VAL A 423 18.97 -11.35 -0.94
N PRO A 424 18.18 -10.36 -0.51
CA PRO A 424 17.02 -10.59 0.36
C PRO A 424 15.93 -11.43 -0.29
N TYR A 425 15.85 -11.48 -1.60
CA TYR A 425 14.88 -12.27 -2.38
C TYR A 425 15.25 -13.76 -2.46
N SER A 426 16.51 -14.12 -2.20
CA SER A 426 16.99 -15.51 -2.34
C SER A 426 16.68 -16.34 -1.11
N THR A 427 16.43 -17.65 -1.33
CA THR A 427 16.47 -18.66 -0.27
C THR A 427 17.84 -19.37 -0.24
N PRO A 428 18.09 -20.27 0.71
CA PRO A 428 19.26 -21.16 0.65
C PRO A 428 19.30 -22.07 -0.60
N LEU A 429 18.13 -22.36 -1.19
CA LEU A 429 18.02 -23.15 -2.41
C LEU A 429 18.29 -22.24 -3.62
N PRO A 430 19.20 -22.64 -4.53
CA PRO A 430 19.63 -21.76 -5.62
C PRO A 430 18.54 -21.47 -6.66
N TRP A 431 17.54 -22.33 -6.76
CA TRP A 431 16.43 -22.24 -7.69
C TRP A 431 15.16 -21.56 -7.12
N LEU A 432 15.10 -21.34 -5.79
CA LEU A 432 13.90 -20.85 -5.10
C LEU A 432 14.09 -19.39 -4.60
N TYR A 433 13.16 -18.53 -4.95
CA TYR A 433 13.14 -17.11 -4.57
C TYR A 433 11.78 -16.71 -3.99
N ILE A 434 11.77 -15.68 -3.14
CA ILE A 434 10.57 -15.01 -2.66
C ILE A 434 10.50 -13.62 -3.28
N CYS A 435 9.32 -13.21 -3.75
CA CYS A 435 9.15 -11.96 -4.49
C CYS A 435 7.93 -11.13 -4.05
N SER A 436 7.29 -11.51 -2.96
CA SER A 436 6.11 -10.82 -2.40
C SER A 436 6.46 -9.51 -1.69
N ALA A 437 5.43 -8.80 -1.26
CA ALA A 437 5.54 -7.61 -0.41
C ALA A 437 6.32 -7.83 0.91
N SER A 438 6.54 -9.08 1.31
CA SER A 438 7.42 -9.43 2.43
C SER A 438 8.91 -9.30 2.10
N THR A 439 9.27 -8.88 0.87
CA THR A 439 10.65 -8.56 0.46
C THR A 439 10.82 -7.06 0.21
N PRO A 440 12.06 -6.53 0.18
CA PRO A 440 12.27 -5.12 -0.16
C PRO A 440 11.74 -4.75 -1.57
N PRO A 441 11.21 -3.54 -1.74
CA PRO A 441 11.10 -2.45 -0.77
C PRO A 441 9.96 -2.61 0.24
N GLY A 442 9.07 -3.56 0.09
CA GLY A 442 7.95 -3.79 0.99
C GLY A 442 6.59 -3.64 0.33
N GLY A 443 5.56 -3.31 1.13
CA GLY A 443 4.20 -3.11 0.66
C GLY A 443 4.06 -1.92 -0.30
N GLY A 444 3.01 -1.97 -1.09
CA GLY A 444 2.70 -1.00 -2.15
C GLY A 444 2.67 -1.65 -3.53
N VAL A 445 1.91 -1.02 -4.44
CA VAL A 445 1.78 -1.47 -5.84
C VAL A 445 2.85 -0.77 -6.67
N HIS A 446 4.00 -1.39 -6.83
CA HIS A 446 5.13 -0.86 -7.60
C HIS A 446 5.87 -1.95 -8.41
N GLY A 447 5.55 -3.25 -8.20
CA GLY A 447 6.19 -4.36 -8.90
C GLY A 447 7.67 -4.59 -8.58
N MET A 448 8.29 -3.73 -7.76
CA MET A 448 9.74 -3.76 -7.51
C MET A 448 10.20 -5.00 -6.76
N CYS A 449 9.39 -5.55 -5.84
CA CYS A 449 9.75 -6.80 -5.14
C CYS A 449 9.94 -7.94 -6.15
N GLY A 450 8.99 -8.10 -7.08
CA GLY A 450 9.04 -9.08 -8.15
C GLY A 450 10.19 -8.86 -9.12
N HIS A 451 10.30 -7.63 -9.63
CA HIS A 451 11.35 -7.24 -10.58
C HIS A 451 12.76 -7.48 -10.02
N LEU A 452 13.03 -7.04 -8.80
CA LEU A 452 14.34 -7.19 -8.18
C LEU A 452 14.65 -8.66 -7.81
N ALA A 453 13.63 -9.45 -7.45
CA ALA A 453 13.78 -10.89 -7.23
C ALA A 453 14.16 -11.60 -8.52
N ALA A 454 13.48 -11.33 -9.63
CA ALA A 454 13.79 -11.89 -10.94
C ALA A 454 15.19 -11.49 -11.42
N LYS A 455 15.56 -10.21 -11.28
CA LYS A 455 16.94 -9.76 -11.57
C LYS A 455 17.98 -10.50 -10.71
N ALA A 456 17.69 -10.75 -9.47
CA ALA A 456 18.59 -11.50 -8.58
C ALA A 456 18.73 -12.97 -9.01
N ALA A 457 17.63 -13.60 -9.44
CA ALA A 457 17.63 -14.95 -9.95
C ALA A 457 18.46 -15.09 -11.25
N LEU A 458 18.29 -14.15 -12.18
CA LEU A 458 19.03 -14.12 -13.44
C LEU A 458 20.55 -13.91 -13.28
N ARG A 459 20.99 -13.18 -12.25
CA ARG A 459 22.42 -12.90 -11.97
C ARG A 459 23.17 -14.04 -11.30
N ARG A 460 22.48 -15.01 -10.75
CA ARG A 460 23.06 -16.11 -9.96
C ARG A 460 23.48 -17.32 -10.81
N ARG A 461 23.26 -17.25 -12.11
CA ARG A 461 23.64 -18.27 -13.10
C ARG A 461 24.88 -17.93 -13.87
#